data_5476bc1b9c54ddca495069c81d720421
#
_entry.id   5476bc1b9c54ddca495069c81d720421
#
_cell.length_a   1.000
_cell.length_b   1.000
_cell.length_c   1.000
_cell.angle_alpha   90.00
_cell.angle_beta   90.00
_cell.angle_gamma   90.00
#
_symmetry.space_group_name_H-M   'P 1'
#
loop_
_entity.id
_entity.type
_entity.pdbx_description
1 polymer ?
#
loop_
_entity_poly.entity_id
_entity_poly.type
_entity_poly.pdbx_seq_one_letter_code
_entity_poly.pdbx_strand_id
1 'polypeptide(L)'
;MDSVKRQLNKGNKKMKVRRAGISRGNLIILTVITLMALCLVIFQSDDAYAATAREIDVSVNVTLEKFHKDVKGAKAYLKTAKGVLVFPNVYKAGFGIGGEYGEGALRIGGKTVDYYSTVAGSFGFQLGAQKKTLILVFMQKGALNSFRESNGWKAGVDGSVALVTVGIGGSIDTTNIKDPIVAFAFDQKGLMYNLTIEGTKFSKIKK
;
A
#
# COMPACT_ATOMS: atom_id res chain seq x y z
N MET A 1 -54.01 -63.67 31.27
CA MET A 1 -52.54 -63.52 31.25
C MET A 1 -52.03 -62.92 29.91
N ASP A 2 -52.97 -62.55 29.02
CA ASP A 2 -52.62 -62.01 27.67
C ASP A 2 -52.73 -60.50 27.49
N SER A 3 -53.32 -59.78 28.45
CA SER A 3 -53.48 -58.33 28.36
C SER A 3 -52.22 -57.54 28.72
N VAL A 4 -51.35 -58.13 29.57
CA VAL A 4 -50.10 -57.47 30.01
C VAL A 4 -48.96 -57.51 28.93
N LYS A 5 -48.97 -58.58 28.12
CA LYS A 5 -47.97 -58.70 27.03
C LYS A 5 -48.19 -57.73 25.83
N ARG A 6 -49.42 -57.21 25.67
CA ARG A 6 -49.73 -56.24 24.59
C ARG A 6 -49.27 -54.80 24.90
N GLN A 7 -49.11 -54.44 26.14
CA GLN A 7 -48.69 -53.12 26.56
C GLN A 7 -47.16 -52.91 26.46
N LEU A 8 -46.36 -53.97 26.57
CA LEU A 8 -44.92 -53.91 26.57
C LEU A 8 -44.32 -53.79 25.15
N ASN A 9 -45.10 -54.01 24.09
CA ASN A 9 -44.61 -53.97 22.71
C ASN A 9 -44.85 -52.61 21.98
N LYS A 10 -45.43 -51.59 22.66
CA LYS A 10 -45.69 -50.28 22.08
C LYS A 10 -44.60 -49.22 22.37
N GLY A 11 -43.61 -49.56 23.21
CA GLY A 11 -42.61 -48.60 23.69
C GLY A 11 -41.32 -48.47 22.89
N ASN A 12 -41.10 -49.28 21.84
CA ASN A 12 -39.80 -49.27 21.15
C ASN A 12 -39.88 -48.58 19.77
N LYS A 13 -40.34 -47.31 19.76
CA LYS A 13 -40.25 -46.45 18.58
C LYS A 13 -38.81 -45.99 18.49
N LYS A 14 -37.94 -46.76 17.78
CA LYS A 14 -36.57 -46.37 17.45
C LYS A 14 -36.59 -44.97 16.87
N MET A 15 -36.12 -44.00 17.62
CA MET A 15 -35.86 -42.63 17.16
C MET A 15 -34.80 -42.72 16.06
N LYS A 16 -35.23 -42.64 14.81
CA LYS A 16 -34.34 -42.57 13.66
C LYS A 16 -33.72 -41.16 13.69
N VAL A 17 -32.56 -41.01 14.32
CA VAL A 17 -31.77 -39.79 14.22
C VAL A 17 -31.38 -39.66 12.76
N ARG A 18 -32.09 -38.80 12.03
CA ARG A 18 -31.67 -38.38 10.66
C ARG A 18 -30.36 -37.63 10.84
N ARG A 19 -29.24 -38.29 10.58
CA ARG A 19 -27.97 -37.59 10.31
C ARG A 19 -28.19 -36.77 9.05
N ALA A 20 -28.44 -35.49 9.21
CA ALA A 20 -28.41 -34.53 8.09
C ALA A 20 -26.96 -34.52 7.55
N GLY A 21 -26.74 -35.21 6.46
CA GLY A 21 -25.47 -35.17 5.77
C GLY A 21 -25.27 -33.74 5.23
N ILE A 22 -24.19 -33.11 5.65
CA ILE A 22 -23.80 -31.81 5.10
C ILE A 22 -23.51 -32.03 3.62
N SER A 23 -24.23 -31.35 2.73
CA SER A 23 -23.99 -31.46 1.29
C SER A 23 -22.56 -30.94 0.97
N ARG A 24 -21.92 -31.51 -0.05
CA ARG A 24 -20.58 -31.07 -0.48
C ARG A 24 -20.50 -29.56 -0.72
N GLY A 25 -21.57 -28.95 -1.23
CA GLY A 25 -21.66 -27.50 -1.40
C GLY A 25 -21.62 -26.72 -0.09
N ASN A 26 -22.37 -27.18 0.94
CA ASN A 26 -22.36 -26.56 2.26
C ASN A 26 -21.01 -26.73 2.97
N LEU A 27 -20.30 -27.82 2.73
CA LEU A 27 -18.96 -28.04 3.28
C LEU A 27 -17.95 -27.06 2.68
N ILE A 28 -17.99 -26.82 1.36
CA ILE A 28 -17.12 -25.84 0.68
C ILE A 28 -17.41 -24.42 1.18
N ILE A 29 -18.68 -24.04 1.31
CA ILE A 29 -19.07 -22.72 1.83
C ILE A 29 -18.57 -22.56 3.26
N LEU A 30 -18.71 -23.58 4.12
CA LEU A 30 -18.24 -23.52 5.51
C LEU A 30 -16.72 -23.40 5.60
N THR A 31 -15.97 -24.11 4.75
CA THR A 31 -14.50 -23.99 4.69
C THR A 31 -14.05 -22.61 4.22
N VAL A 32 -14.72 -22.02 3.23
CA VAL A 32 -14.41 -20.67 2.75
C VAL A 32 -14.72 -19.63 3.83
N ILE A 33 -15.85 -19.74 4.53
CA ILE A 33 -16.20 -18.84 5.63
C ILE A 33 -15.20 -18.97 6.79
N THR A 34 -14.80 -20.21 7.13
CA THR A 34 -13.82 -20.45 8.20
C THR A 34 -12.43 -19.90 7.82
N LEU A 35 -12.01 -20.06 6.57
CA LEU A 35 -10.75 -19.49 6.06
C LEU A 35 -10.78 -17.96 6.08
N MET A 36 -11.91 -17.37 5.67
CA MET A 36 -12.11 -15.92 5.69
C MET A 36 -12.16 -15.36 7.13
N ALA A 37 -12.80 -16.07 8.06
CA ALA A 37 -12.81 -15.71 9.47
C ALA A 37 -11.42 -15.85 10.10
N LEU A 38 -10.64 -16.88 9.73
CA LEU A 38 -9.26 -17.06 10.19
C LEU A 38 -8.34 -15.95 9.66
N CYS A 39 -8.51 -15.52 8.39
CA CYS A 39 -7.83 -14.36 7.84
C CYS A 39 -8.17 -13.08 8.63
N LEU A 40 -9.44 -12.85 8.96
CA LEU A 40 -9.87 -11.69 9.76
C LEU A 40 -9.24 -11.65 11.16
N VAL A 41 -9.07 -12.80 11.81
CA VAL A 41 -8.44 -12.89 13.15
C VAL A 41 -6.92 -12.61 13.07
N ILE A 42 -6.26 -13.02 11.98
CA ILE A 42 -4.82 -12.74 11.77
C ILE A 42 -4.57 -11.24 11.53
N PHE A 43 -5.54 -10.53 10.95
CA PHE A 43 -5.44 -9.07 10.74
C PHE A 43 -5.79 -8.22 11.97
N GLN A 44 -6.23 -8.81 13.09
CA GLN A 44 -6.58 -8.05 14.31
C GLN A 44 -5.42 -7.83 15.29
N SER A 45 -4.22 -8.27 15.02
CA SER A 45 -3.14 -8.31 15.99
C SER A 45 -1.90 -7.49 15.67
N ASP A 46 -2.04 -6.42 14.91
CA ASP A 46 -1.03 -5.37 14.94
C ASP A 46 -1.76 -4.02 15.03
N ASP A 47 -1.60 -3.35 16.15
CA ASP A 47 -1.77 -1.90 16.18
C ASP A 47 -0.96 -1.37 15.00
N ALA A 48 -1.65 -0.95 13.93
CA ALA A 48 -1.01 -0.26 12.82
C ALA A 48 -0.52 1.09 13.37
N TYR A 49 0.60 1.06 14.09
CA TYR A 49 1.27 2.25 14.59
C TYR A 49 1.67 3.06 13.37
N ALA A 50 0.90 4.11 13.12
CA ALA A 50 1.35 5.14 12.20
C ALA A 50 2.74 5.59 12.65
N ALA A 51 3.73 5.56 11.75
CA ALA A 51 5.11 5.88 12.09
C ALA A 51 5.19 7.27 12.73
N THR A 52 5.99 7.41 13.77
CA THR A 52 6.23 8.70 14.42
C THR A 52 6.98 9.65 13.47
N ALA A 53 6.90 10.96 13.71
CA ALA A 53 7.68 11.96 12.98
C ALA A 53 9.17 11.61 12.91
N ARG A 54 9.74 11.17 14.05
CA ARG A 54 11.15 10.79 14.14
C ARG A 54 11.49 9.57 13.29
N GLU A 55 10.64 8.55 13.29
CA GLU A 55 10.85 7.33 12.48
C GLU A 55 10.78 7.65 10.98
N ILE A 56 9.83 8.50 10.57
CA ILE A 56 9.76 8.96 9.19
C ILE A 56 11.02 9.73 8.82
N ASP A 57 11.47 10.67 9.65
CA ASP A 57 12.66 11.49 9.37
C ASP A 57 13.93 10.65 9.26
N VAL A 58 14.13 9.67 10.15
CA VAL A 58 15.27 8.73 10.08
C VAL A 58 15.20 7.93 8.79
N SER A 59 14.03 7.37 8.45
CA SER A 59 13.84 6.59 7.24
C SER A 59 14.05 7.42 5.97
N VAL A 60 13.61 8.66 5.95
CA VAL A 60 13.84 9.62 4.85
C VAL A 60 15.33 9.90 4.66
N ASN A 61 16.08 10.13 5.75
CA ASN A 61 17.52 10.36 5.67
C ASN A 61 18.25 9.15 5.07
N VAL A 62 18.00 7.95 5.61
CA VAL A 62 18.57 6.69 5.09
C VAL A 62 18.23 6.48 3.61
N THR A 63 17.00 6.79 3.24
CA THR A 63 16.53 6.67 1.85
C THR A 63 17.27 7.63 0.90
N LEU A 64 17.41 8.88 1.30
CA LEU A 64 18.13 9.88 0.50
C LEU A 64 19.62 9.54 0.37
N GLU A 65 20.27 9.06 1.44
CA GLU A 65 21.65 8.59 1.40
C GLU A 65 21.79 7.42 0.44
N LYS A 66 20.91 6.43 0.51
CA LYS A 66 20.88 5.30 -0.40
C LYS A 66 20.68 5.74 -1.85
N PHE A 67 19.72 6.63 -2.10
CA PHE A 67 19.45 7.16 -3.43
C PHE A 67 20.64 7.91 -4.01
N HIS A 68 21.35 8.71 -3.18
CA HIS A 68 22.57 9.40 -3.59
C HIS A 68 23.73 8.46 -3.92
N LYS A 69 23.84 7.34 -3.18
CA LYS A 69 24.89 6.33 -3.37
C LYS A 69 24.64 5.47 -4.60
N ASP A 70 23.40 5.00 -4.73
CA ASP A 70 23.04 3.95 -5.68
C ASP A 70 22.63 4.49 -7.06
N VAL A 71 22.32 5.80 -7.16
CA VAL A 71 21.86 6.43 -8.40
C VAL A 71 22.80 7.57 -8.81
N LYS A 72 23.48 7.37 -9.93
CA LYS A 72 24.42 8.35 -10.45
C LYS A 72 23.69 9.65 -10.84
N GLY A 73 24.19 10.79 -10.41
CA GLY A 73 23.61 12.11 -10.67
C GLY A 73 22.51 12.53 -9.68
N ALA A 74 21.97 11.62 -8.85
CA ALA A 74 20.88 11.93 -7.91
C ALA A 74 21.21 13.11 -6.99
N LYS A 75 22.40 13.15 -6.39
CA LYS A 75 22.81 14.23 -5.47
C LYS A 75 22.83 15.59 -6.16
N ALA A 76 23.35 15.67 -7.38
CA ALA A 76 23.40 16.91 -8.16
C ALA A 76 21.99 17.36 -8.55
N TYR A 77 21.13 16.43 -8.96
CA TYR A 77 19.74 16.69 -9.33
C TYR A 77 18.92 17.23 -8.14
N LEU A 78 18.98 16.56 -6.99
CA LEU A 78 18.23 16.98 -5.81
C LEU A 78 18.67 18.34 -5.26
N LYS A 79 19.91 18.77 -5.50
CA LYS A 79 20.38 20.12 -5.12
C LYS A 79 19.66 21.24 -5.88
N THR A 80 19.14 20.99 -7.07
CA THR A 80 18.41 21.98 -7.88
C THR A 80 16.93 22.08 -7.49
N ALA A 81 16.44 21.13 -6.71
CA ALA A 81 15.06 21.03 -6.31
C ALA A 81 14.62 22.17 -5.36
N LYS A 82 13.38 22.61 -5.51
CA LYS A 82 12.71 23.55 -4.60
C LYS A 82 12.13 22.86 -3.38
N GLY A 83 11.84 21.55 -3.49
CA GLY A 83 11.41 20.66 -2.43
C GLY A 83 11.54 19.21 -2.87
N VAL A 84 11.69 18.31 -1.89
CA VAL A 84 11.81 16.87 -2.11
C VAL A 84 10.88 16.17 -1.12
N LEU A 85 9.86 15.47 -1.63
CA LEU A 85 8.96 14.65 -0.84
C LEU A 85 9.39 13.19 -0.97
N VAL A 86 9.70 12.56 0.16
CA VAL A 86 10.24 11.20 0.19
C VAL A 86 9.31 10.29 0.96
N PHE A 87 8.88 9.22 0.32
CA PHE A 87 8.19 8.08 0.90
C PHE A 87 9.14 6.89 0.94
N PRO A 88 9.77 6.59 2.08
CA PRO A 88 10.76 5.52 2.18
C PRO A 88 10.20 4.15 1.86
N ASN A 89 8.95 3.94 2.27
CA ASN A 89 8.26 2.67 2.12
C ASN A 89 6.84 2.94 1.62
N VAL A 90 6.59 2.55 0.38
CA VAL A 90 5.25 2.51 -0.20
C VAL A 90 4.89 1.06 -0.44
N TYR A 91 3.89 0.58 0.25
CA TYR A 91 3.41 -0.80 0.17
C TYR A 91 2.21 -0.86 -0.77
N LYS A 92 2.22 -1.81 -1.68
CA LYS A 92 1.10 -2.12 -2.56
C LYS A 92 0.73 -3.58 -2.35
N ALA A 93 -0.55 -3.85 -2.15
CA ALA A 93 -1.07 -5.21 -2.04
C ALA A 93 -2.44 -5.31 -2.71
N GLY A 94 -2.74 -6.48 -3.27
CA GLY A 94 -4.05 -6.71 -3.88
C GLY A 94 -4.22 -8.07 -4.52
N PHE A 95 -5.50 -8.39 -4.72
CA PHE A 95 -5.99 -9.54 -5.47
C PHE A 95 -7.19 -9.09 -6.31
N GLY A 96 -6.98 -8.88 -7.62
CA GLY A 96 -7.99 -8.30 -8.51
C GLY A 96 -8.27 -6.81 -8.26
N ILE A 97 -8.43 -6.43 -7.00
CA ILE A 97 -8.48 -5.04 -6.51
C ILE A 97 -7.31 -4.87 -5.54
N GLY A 98 -6.59 -3.76 -5.65
CA GLY A 98 -5.44 -3.49 -4.80
C GLY A 98 -5.43 -2.07 -4.27
N GLY A 99 -4.63 -1.86 -3.22
CA GLY A 99 -4.36 -0.55 -2.65
C GLY A 99 -2.86 -0.32 -2.46
N GLU A 100 -2.49 0.94 -2.45
CA GLU A 100 -1.14 1.41 -2.18
C GLU A 100 -1.18 2.44 -1.06
N TYR A 101 -0.27 2.32 -0.09
CA TYR A 101 -0.13 3.24 1.03
C TYR A 101 1.34 3.45 1.42
N GLY A 102 1.67 4.67 1.80
CA GLY A 102 2.97 5.04 2.36
C GLY A 102 2.91 6.35 3.11
N GLU A 103 3.86 6.53 4.04
CA GLU A 103 4.06 7.79 4.76
C GLU A 103 5.45 8.33 4.45
N GLY A 104 5.58 9.67 4.44
CA GLY A 104 6.81 10.34 4.08
C GLY A 104 6.89 11.78 4.56
N ALA A 105 8.02 12.42 4.29
CA ALA A 105 8.27 13.80 4.68
C ALA A 105 8.70 14.67 3.50
N LEU A 106 8.18 15.90 3.47
CA LEU A 106 8.60 16.96 2.55
C LEU A 106 9.79 17.71 3.14
N ARG A 107 10.88 17.73 2.39
CA ARG A 107 12.11 18.46 2.70
C ARG A 107 12.22 19.72 1.85
N ILE A 108 12.47 20.86 2.48
CA ILE A 108 12.79 22.13 1.83
C ILE A 108 14.09 22.65 2.47
N GLY A 109 15.11 22.91 1.67
CA GLY A 109 16.42 23.30 2.18
C GLY A 109 17.04 22.27 3.15
N GLY A 110 16.76 21.00 2.95
CA GLY A 110 17.24 19.89 3.80
C GLY A 110 16.48 19.66 5.09
N LYS A 111 15.50 20.50 5.44
CA LYS A 111 14.71 20.39 6.68
C LYS A 111 13.32 19.85 6.37
N THR A 112 12.78 19.01 7.25
CA THR A 112 11.38 18.58 7.19
C THR A 112 10.46 19.77 7.50
N VAL A 113 9.50 20.01 6.61
CA VAL A 113 8.51 21.07 6.76
C VAL A 113 7.10 20.53 6.96
N ASP A 114 6.78 19.37 6.39
CA ASP A 114 5.47 18.75 6.46
C ASP A 114 5.60 17.22 6.29
N TYR A 115 4.62 16.47 6.80
CA TYR A 115 4.48 15.03 6.59
C TYR A 115 3.29 14.74 5.68
N TYR A 116 3.39 13.70 4.87
CA TYR A 116 2.37 13.30 3.91
C TYR A 116 2.14 11.80 3.92
N SER A 117 0.91 11.40 3.61
CA SER A 117 0.59 10.05 3.19
C SER A 117 0.37 10.00 1.67
N THR A 118 0.65 8.86 1.07
CA THR A 118 0.31 8.54 -0.32
C THR A 118 -0.67 7.38 -0.35
N VAL A 119 -1.73 7.50 -1.17
CA VAL A 119 -2.76 6.49 -1.36
C VAL A 119 -3.07 6.36 -2.84
N ALA A 120 -3.10 5.13 -3.35
CA ALA A 120 -3.60 4.84 -4.69
C ALA A 120 -4.45 3.58 -4.67
N GLY A 121 -5.48 3.54 -5.51
CA GLY A 121 -6.24 2.33 -5.83
C GLY A 121 -5.73 1.72 -7.12
N SER A 122 -5.77 0.39 -7.24
CA SER A 122 -5.47 -0.32 -8.48
C SER A 122 -6.51 -1.39 -8.75
N PHE A 123 -6.87 -1.54 -10.03
CA PHE A 123 -7.77 -2.58 -10.53
C PHE A 123 -7.00 -3.41 -11.56
N GLY A 124 -7.21 -4.71 -11.58
CA GLY A 124 -6.63 -5.60 -12.56
C GLY A 124 -6.20 -6.94 -11.99
N PHE A 125 -5.72 -7.82 -12.88
CA PHE A 125 -5.22 -9.16 -12.53
C PHE A 125 -3.86 -9.03 -11.81
N GLN A 126 -3.90 -8.58 -10.54
CA GLN A 126 -2.71 -8.39 -9.72
C GLN A 126 -2.86 -9.25 -8.47
N LEU A 127 -2.00 -10.26 -8.34
CA LEU A 127 -1.86 -11.05 -7.12
C LEU A 127 -0.47 -10.79 -6.55
N GLY A 128 -0.42 -10.26 -5.34
CA GLY A 128 0.84 -10.13 -4.64
C GLY A 128 0.98 -8.86 -3.80
N ALA A 129 2.17 -8.73 -3.26
CA ALA A 129 2.61 -7.55 -2.51
C ALA A 129 3.88 -6.97 -3.16
N GLN A 130 4.00 -5.66 -3.13
CA GLN A 130 5.16 -4.91 -3.59
C GLN A 130 5.50 -3.85 -2.57
N LYS A 131 6.80 -3.58 -2.44
CA LYS A 131 7.35 -2.45 -1.71
C LYS A 131 8.22 -1.63 -2.65
N LYS A 132 8.10 -0.32 -2.60
CA LYS A 132 8.96 0.62 -3.35
C LYS A 132 9.26 1.86 -2.53
N THR A 133 10.29 2.56 -2.89
CA THR A 133 10.55 3.95 -2.48
C THR A 133 10.01 4.89 -3.55
N LEU A 134 9.34 5.97 -3.13
CA LEU A 134 8.87 7.02 -4.02
C LEU A 134 9.46 8.36 -3.59
N ILE A 135 10.12 9.07 -4.52
CA ILE A 135 10.72 10.38 -4.28
C ILE A 135 10.16 11.36 -5.30
N LEU A 136 9.36 12.33 -4.83
CA LEU A 136 8.87 13.42 -5.67
C LEU A 136 9.79 14.64 -5.54
N VAL A 137 10.29 15.13 -6.66
CA VAL A 137 11.19 16.27 -6.74
C VAL A 137 10.47 17.43 -7.39
N PHE A 138 10.27 18.51 -6.65
CA PHE A 138 9.64 19.74 -7.14
C PHE A 138 10.72 20.65 -7.73
N MET A 139 10.73 20.79 -9.05
CA MET A 139 11.71 21.61 -9.76
C MET A 139 11.32 23.09 -9.80
N GLN A 140 10.01 23.38 -9.70
CA GLN A 140 9.45 24.73 -9.78
C GLN A 140 8.75 25.12 -8.46
N LYS A 141 8.95 26.36 -8.00
CA LYS A 141 8.31 26.90 -6.80
C LYS A 141 6.78 26.90 -6.89
N GLY A 142 6.23 27.24 -8.07
CA GLY A 142 4.78 27.23 -8.31
C GLY A 142 4.18 25.85 -8.07
N ALA A 143 4.79 24.80 -8.61
CA ALA A 143 4.35 23.42 -8.42
C ALA A 143 4.41 22.98 -6.94
N LEU A 144 5.48 23.34 -6.23
CA LEU A 144 5.63 23.06 -4.80
C LEU A 144 4.56 23.78 -3.98
N ASN A 145 4.28 25.06 -4.27
CA ASN A 145 3.26 25.83 -3.53
C ASN A 145 1.86 25.25 -3.77
N SER A 146 1.47 25.00 -5.03
CA SER A 146 0.19 24.39 -5.37
C SER A 146 0.01 23.03 -4.68
N PHE A 147 1.08 22.23 -4.62
CA PHE A 147 1.06 20.95 -3.91
C PHE A 147 0.80 21.14 -2.41
N ARG A 148 1.48 22.08 -1.76
CA ARG A 148 1.38 22.32 -0.30
C ARG A 148 0.05 22.95 0.13
N GLU A 149 -0.58 23.75 -0.73
CA GLU A 149 -1.85 24.43 -0.50
C GLU A 149 -3.07 23.50 -0.73
N SER A 150 -2.86 22.40 -1.44
CA SER A 150 -3.93 21.43 -1.72
C SER A 150 -4.27 20.58 -0.49
N ASN A 151 -5.57 20.37 -0.24
CA ASN A 151 -6.10 19.46 0.78
C ASN A 151 -6.17 17.99 0.28
N GLY A 152 -5.24 17.58 -0.55
CA GLY A 152 -5.19 16.23 -1.12
C GLY A 152 -4.91 16.29 -2.61
N TRP A 153 -3.66 16.50 -2.94
CA TRP A 153 -3.15 16.63 -4.30
C TRP A 153 -3.15 15.27 -5.03
N LYS A 154 -3.64 15.24 -6.26
CA LYS A 154 -3.70 14.05 -7.11
C LYS A 154 -2.79 14.20 -8.31
N ALA A 155 -1.87 13.27 -8.49
CA ALA A 155 -1.00 13.20 -9.67
C ALA A 155 -1.82 12.96 -10.95
N GLY A 156 -1.51 13.68 -12.01
CA GLY A 156 -2.22 13.63 -13.30
C GLY A 156 -3.52 14.43 -13.35
N VAL A 157 -4.03 14.92 -12.21
CA VAL A 157 -5.24 15.75 -12.10
C VAL A 157 -4.88 17.18 -11.69
N ASP A 158 -4.21 17.33 -10.53
CA ASP A 158 -3.85 18.63 -9.97
C ASP A 158 -2.49 19.14 -10.50
N GLY A 159 -1.74 18.26 -11.16
CA GLY A 159 -0.49 18.59 -11.80
C GLY A 159 0.15 17.39 -12.51
N SER A 160 0.95 17.69 -13.53
CA SER A 160 1.72 16.70 -14.28
C SER A 160 2.93 16.24 -13.46
N VAL A 161 3.22 14.94 -13.50
CA VAL A 161 4.37 14.31 -12.87
C VAL A 161 5.04 13.38 -13.87
N ALA A 162 6.31 13.63 -14.17
CA ALA A 162 7.11 12.67 -14.90
C ALA A 162 7.55 11.53 -13.98
N LEU A 163 7.18 10.29 -14.30
CA LEU A 163 7.61 9.12 -13.55
C LEU A 163 8.88 8.51 -14.15
N VAL A 164 9.93 8.42 -13.34
CA VAL A 164 11.20 7.81 -13.69
C VAL A 164 11.46 6.61 -12.79
N THR A 165 11.59 5.43 -13.38
CA THR A 165 11.99 4.22 -12.66
C THR A 165 13.50 4.10 -12.67
N VAL A 166 14.12 4.03 -11.50
CA VAL A 166 15.58 3.94 -11.36
C VAL A 166 15.94 2.70 -10.56
N GLY A 167 16.76 1.82 -11.14
CA GLY A 167 17.35 0.68 -10.43
C GLY A 167 18.66 1.05 -9.72
N ILE A 168 19.17 0.12 -8.92
CA ILE A 168 20.50 0.21 -8.31
C ILE A 168 21.56 0.26 -9.43
N GLY A 169 22.48 1.22 -9.36
CA GLY A 169 23.47 1.46 -10.42
C GLY A 169 22.95 2.26 -11.62
N GLY A 170 21.67 2.65 -11.61
CA GLY A 170 21.08 3.51 -12.63
C GLY A 170 21.63 4.93 -12.62
N SER A 171 21.32 5.70 -13.66
CA SER A 171 21.69 7.12 -13.76
C SER A 171 20.48 7.97 -14.08
N ILE A 172 20.49 9.21 -13.59
CA ILE A 172 19.49 10.23 -13.95
C ILE A 172 20.10 11.08 -15.06
N ASP A 173 19.45 11.07 -16.24
CA ASP A 173 19.72 12.04 -17.29
C ASP A 173 18.91 13.31 -17.00
N THR A 174 19.60 14.31 -16.48
CA THR A 174 18.98 15.59 -16.08
C THR A 174 18.72 16.52 -17.25
N THR A 175 19.26 16.25 -18.42
CA THR A 175 19.17 17.14 -19.61
C THR A 175 17.77 17.13 -20.23
N ASN A 176 17.06 16.01 -20.09
CA ASN A 176 15.76 15.81 -20.73
C ASN A 176 14.55 15.96 -19.78
N ILE A 177 14.76 16.10 -18.48
CA ILE A 177 13.67 16.20 -17.50
C ILE A 177 13.35 17.69 -17.27
N LYS A 178 12.31 18.19 -17.95
CA LYS A 178 11.83 19.58 -17.84
C LYS A 178 10.53 19.72 -17.04
N ASP A 179 9.99 18.61 -16.55
CA ASP A 179 8.72 18.59 -15.84
C ASP A 179 8.82 19.35 -14.50
N PRO A 180 7.75 20.07 -14.11
CA PRO A 180 7.72 20.82 -12.85
C PRO A 180 7.81 19.92 -11.61
N ILE A 181 7.35 18.66 -11.73
CA ILE A 181 7.45 17.61 -10.71
C ILE A 181 7.94 16.33 -11.36
N VAL A 182 8.97 15.72 -10.77
CA VAL A 182 9.51 14.43 -11.20
C VAL A 182 9.43 13.44 -10.05
N ALA A 183 8.85 12.27 -10.30
CA ALA A 183 8.78 11.19 -9.35
C ALA A 183 9.76 10.09 -9.72
N PHE A 184 10.61 9.71 -8.79
CA PHE A 184 11.49 8.56 -8.90
C PHE A 184 10.92 7.38 -8.12
N ALA A 185 10.67 6.28 -8.83
CA ALA A 185 10.41 4.99 -8.21
C ALA A 185 11.73 4.22 -8.11
N PHE A 186 12.13 3.90 -6.88
CA PHE A 186 13.43 3.34 -6.54
C PHE A 186 13.30 2.17 -5.57
N ASP A 187 14.29 1.27 -5.54
CA ASP A 187 14.37 0.10 -4.62
C ASP A 187 13.10 -0.75 -4.59
N GLN A 188 12.61 -1.10 -5.77
CA GLN A 188 11.40 -1.92 -5.90
C GLN A 188 11.69 -3.36 -5.51
N LYS A 189 10.80 -3.95 -4.70
CA LYS A 189 10.82 -5.35 -4.28
C LYS A 189 9.43 -5.94 -4.41
N GLY A 190 9.32 -7.16 -4.95
CA GLY A 190 8.05 -7.87 -5.13
C GLY A 190 7.75 -8.20 -6.58
N LEU A 191 6.60 -8.83 -6.83
CA LEU A 191 6.26 -9.44 -8.12
C LEU A 191 5.43 -8.54 -9.05
N MET A 192 5.12 -7.31 -8.65
CA MET A 192 4.32 -6.40 -9.46
C MET A 192 5.19 -5.42 -10.24
N TYR A 193 5.05 -5.41 -11.58
CA TYR A 193 5.83 -4.55 -12.47
C TYR A 193 5.09 -3.30 -12.95
N ASN A 194 3.79 -3.17 -12.66
CA ASN A 194 3.02 -2.04 -13.17
C ASN A 194 3.12 -0.83 -12.22
N LEU A 195 3.90 0.17 -12.63
CA LEU A 195 4.08 1.42 -11.94
C LEU A 195 3.33 2.52 -12.68
N THR A 196 2.36 3.08 -12.00
CA THR A 196 1.76 4.36 -12.38
C THR A 196 1.74 5.27 -11.15
N ILE A 197 1.83 6.56 -11.37
CA ILE A 197 1.62 7.57 -10.34
C ILE A 197 0.30 8.32 -10.56
N GLU A 198 -0.27 8.21 -11.75
CA GLU A 198 -1.54 8.84 -12.07
C GLU A 198 -2.67 8.34 -11.15
N GLY A 199 -3.48 9.28 -10.68
CA GLY A 199 -4.55 9.00 -9.72
C GLY A 199 -4.07 8.80 -8.28
N THR A 200 -2.76 8.79 -8.02
CA THR A 200 -2.22 8.73 -6.66
C THR A 200 -2.54 10.02 -5.91
N LYS A 201 -3.15 9.89 -4.74
CA LYS A 201 -3.47 11.00 -3.85
C LYS A 201 -2.39 11.16 -2.78
N PHE A 202 -1.93 12.38 -2.60
CA PHE A 202 -1.02 12.80 -1.56
C PHE A 202 -1.75 13.72 -0.58
N SER A 203 -1.76 13.36 0.69
CA SER A 203 -2.49 14.12 1.72
C SER A 203 -1.55 14.49 2.86
N LYS A 204 -1.61 15.74 3.32
CA LYS A 204 -0.87 16.20 4.49
C LYS A 204 -1.38 15.49 5.75
N ILE A 205 -0.47 15.02 6.59
CA ILE A 205 -0.77 14.35 7.86
C ILE A 205 -0.10 15.07 9.01
N LYS A 206 -0.72 15.02 10.18
CA LYS A 206 -0.12 15.53 11.42
C LYS A 206 0.73 14.43 12.05
N LYS A 207 1.94 14.79 12.49
CA LYS A 207 2.88 13.92 13.19
C LYS A 207 3.48 14.62 14.41
#